data_6e0a2718e2b49a896cbe9b1a729e604f
#
_entry.id   6e0a2718e2b49a896cbe9b1a729e604f
#
_cell.length_a   1.000
_cell.length_b   1.000
_cell.length_c   1.000
_cell.angle_alpha   90.00
_cell.angle_beta   90.00
_cell.angle_gamma   90.00
#
_symmetry.space_group_name_H-M   'P 1'
#
loop_
_entity.id
_entity.type
_entity.pdbx_description
1 polymer ?
#
loop_
_entity_poly.entity_id
_entity_poly.type
_entity_poly.pdbx_seq_one_letter_code
_entity_poly.pdbx_strand_id
1 'polypeptide(L)'
;MSKYIGFDVDSKKTVACVVQKGKKDRYTTFETDIEQMQNFLKQQSKDTERLHLTFEVSGQSGYIHDSLLNSVHTITVGNPAKMTWIYRTAKKTDRIDARKQAVLLSIGEIPKVHMPKKHVRQWRATIQHRRKIVSSITQVKNRIRALLKSVGINKPAVTKNWWTKANHNWMLQLAARPTETIQSAWQLTLADMLNQLELFQLQLKQRTKYLDQYLQTQPAANLIMTIPGIGPRTTEAVLAYTDDIKRFSKNKRYCAYFGLTPRLDESGTTRRLGHISKQGPSVVRWLIVEAAWRVVKKSPSLKLFFERVMAGQKNRKKIAIIAVARKLLTIIRAMLTTGELFNEQLISKYCYQQ
;
A
#
# COMPACT_ATOMS: atom_id res chain seq x y z
N MET A 1 36.93 -3.64 -11.98
CA MET A 1 36.11 -2.61 -12.67
C MET A 1 34.65 -2.88 -12.46
N SER A 2 33.76 -1.87 -12.54
CA SER A 2 32.32 -2.06 -12.35
C SER A 2 31.60 -2.08 -13.70
N LYS A 3 30.62 -2.97 -13.84
CA LYS A 3 29.66 -3.01 -14.94
C LYS A 3 28.27 -2.63 -14.41
N TYR A 4 27.57 -1.78 -15.12
CA TYR A 4 26.23 -1.31 -14.80
C TYR A 4 25.26 -1.86 -15.83
N ILE A 5 24.28 -2.60 -15.37
CA ILE A 5 23.36 -3.36 -16.22
C ILE A 5 21.93 -2.81 -15.97
N GLY A 6 21.27 -2.38 -17.03
CA GLY A 6 19.86 -2.01 -17.01
C GLY A 6 19.04 -3.09 -17.70
N PHE A 7 18.03 -3.61 -17.02
CA PHE A 7 17.04 -4.49 -17.62
C PHE A 7 15.75 -3.72 -17.87
N ASP A 8 15.30 -3.72 -19.11
CA ASP A 8 13.93 -3.38 -19.45
C ASP A 8 13.15 -4.70 -19.56
N VAL A 9 12.31 -4.94 -18.55
CA VAL A 9 11.63 -6.23 -18.33
C VAL A 9 10.18 -6.11 -18.78
N ASP A 10 9.83 -6.76 -19.87
CA ASP A 10 8.44 -7.00 -20.28
C ASP A 10 8.00 -8.43 -19.93
N SER A 11 6.75 -8.77 -20.18
CA SER A 11 6.17 -10.09 -19.87
C SER A 11 6.78 -11.25 -20.68
N LYS A 12 7.28 -10.97 -21.89
CA LYS A 12 7.81 -12.00 -22.82
C LYS A 12 9.32 -11.89 -23.02
N LYS A 13 9.85 -10.68 -23.08
CA LYS A 13 11.27 -10.44 -23.38
C LYS A 13 11.88 -9.44 -22.41
N THR A 14 13.14 -9.62 -22.12
CA THR A 14 13.97 -8.66 -21.39
C THR A 14 15.06 -8.13 -22.29
N VAL A 15 15.19 -6.80 -22.36
CA VAL A 15 16.32 -6.15 -23.04
C VAL A 15 17.31 -5.71 -21.98
N ALA A 16 18.54 -6.18 -22.11
CA ALA A 16 19.65 -5.82 -21.25
C ALA A 16 20.58 -4.82 -21.94
N CYS A 17 21.02 -3.80 -21.23
CA CYS A 17 22.10 -2.92 -21.65
C CYS A 17 23.22 -2.96 -20.60
N VAL A 18 24.45 -3.21 -21.05
CA VAL A 18 25.65 -3.21 -20.22
C VAL A 18 26.47 -1.97 -20.53
N VAL A 19 26.67 -1.12 -19.50
CA VAL A 19 27.48 0.09 -19.55
C VAL A 19 28.74 -0.12 -18.71
N GLN A 20 29.91 0.16 -19.31
CA GLN A 20 31.20 0.09 -18.63
C GLN A 20 32.08 1.24 -19.10
N LYS A 21 32.74 1.93 -18.15
CA LYS A 21 33.58 3.09 -18.45
C LYS A 21 34.67 2.74 -19.49
N GLY A 22 34.76 3.53 -20.53
CA GLY A 22 35.75 3.36 -21.62
C GLY A 22 35.41 2.26 -22.63
N LYS A 23 34.22 1.67 -22.57
CA LYS A 23 33.76 0.64 -23.53
C LYS A 23 32.47 1.05 -24.20
N LYS A 24 32.23 0.54 -25.42
CA LYS A 24 30.93 0.71 -26.12
C LYS A 24 29.83 -0.05 -25.41
N ASP A 25 28.63 0.55 -25.30
CA ASP A 25 27.45 -0.08 -24.72
C ASP A 25 27.08 -1.37 -25.49
N ARG A 26 26.78 -2.43 -24.75
CA ARG A 26 26.38 -3.73 -25.33
C ARG A 26 24.93 -4.03 -25.00
N TYR A 27 24.23 -4.59 -25.97
CA TYR A 27 22.80 -4.93 -25.82
C TYR A 27 22.60 -6.42 -26.08
N THR A 28 21.74 -7.01 -25.29
CA THR A 28 21.30 -8.41 -25.47
C THR A 28 19.81 -8.45 -25.21
N THR A 29 19.10 -9.27 -26.00
CA THR A 29 17.67 -9.54 -25.79
C THR A 29 17.49 -11.03 -25.55
N PHE A 30 16.73 -11.39 -24.55
CA PHE A 30 16.40 -12.77 -24.19
C PHE A 30 14.97 -12.86 -23.66
N GLU A 31 14.43 -14.05 -23.53
CA GLU A 31 13.11 -14.27 -22.94
C GLU A 31 13.10 -13.87 -21.47
N THR A 32 11.96 -13.37 -20.97
CA THR A 32 11.79 -13.00 -19.56
C THR A 32 11.64 -14.26 -18.71
N ASP A 33 12.77 -14.90 -18.48
CA ASP A 33 12.95 -16.07 -17.64
C ASP A 33 14.14 -15.89 -16.70
N ILE A 34 14.03 -16.42 -15.48
CA ILE A 34 15.05 -16.25 -14.43
C ILE A 34 16.35 -16.96 -14.81
N GLU A 35 16.27 -18.13 -15.40
CA GLU A 35 17.45 -18.89 -15.79
C GLU A 35 18.24 -18.14 -16.86
N GLN A 36 17.55 -17.61 -17.88
CA GLN A 36 18.20 -16.79 -18.91
C GLN A 36 18.81 -15.51 -18.34
N MET A 37 18.12 -14.83 -17.38
CA MET A 37 18.68 -13.67 -16.68
C MET A 37 19.94 -14.03 -15.90
N GLN A 38 19.95 -15.15 -15.17
CA GLN A 38 21.10 -15.63 -14.40
C GLN A 38 22.26 -16.02 -15.33
N ASN A 39 21.99 -16.73 -16.40
CA ASN A 39 22.98 -17.13 -17.41
C ASN A 39 23.61 -15.90 -18.07
N PHE A 40 22.81 -14.90 -18.44
CA PHE A 40 23.32 -13.63 -18.96
C PHE A 40 24.24 -12.92 -17.93
N LEU A 41 23.81 -12.80 -16.67
CA LEU A 41 24.61 -12.18 -15.61
C LEU A 41 25.91 -12.95 -15.36
N LYS A 42 25.89 -14.28 -15.36
CA LYS A 42 27.07 -15.16 -15.23
C LYS A 42 28.06 -14.90 -16.36
N GLN A 43 27.59 -14.77 -17.62
CA GLN A 43 28.44 -14.43 -18.77
C GLN A 43 29.08 -13.02 -18.65
N GLN A 44 28.43 -12.07 -17.94
CA GLN A 44 29.00 -10.76 -17.69
C GLN A 44 29.97 -10.75 -16.51
N SER A 45 29.90 -11.73 -15.62
CA SER A 45 30.76 -11.85 -14.45
C SER A 45 32.13 -12.40 -14.84
N LYS A 46 33.19 -11.61 -14.57
CA LYS A 46 34.57 -12.08 -14.53
C LYS A 46 35.08 -11.85 -13.10
N ASP A 47 36.01 -12.68 -12.65
CA ASP A 47 36.45 -12.78 -11.25
C ASP A 47 36.82 -11.45 -10.54
N THR A 48 37.08 -10.39 -11.30
CA THR A 48 37.47 -9.07 -10.77
C THR A 48 36.43 -7.97 -10.99
N GLU A 49 35.26 -8.26 -11.55
CA GLU A 49 34.29 -7.24 -11.96
C GLU A 49 33.05 -7.26 -11.06
N ARG A 50 32.67 -6.07 -10.57
CA ARG A 50 31.44 -5.88 -9.78
C ARG A 50 30.27 -5.61 -10.71
N LEU A 51 29.25 -6.45 -10.66
CA LEU A 51 28.02 -6.26 -11.41
C LEU A 51 27.00 -5.49 -10.58
N HIS A 52 26.48 -4.40 -11.14
CA HIS A 52 25.40 -3.61 -10.58
C HIS A 52 24.21 -3.70 -11.52
N LEU A 53 23.06 -4.18 -11.01
CA LEU A 53 21.85 -4.38 -11.80
C LEU A 53 20.76 -3.38 -11.40
N THR A 54 20.03 -2.89 -12.39
CA THR A 54 18.79 -2.13 -12.17
C THR A 54 17.69 -2.58 -13.11
N PHE A 55 16.46 -2.49 -12.62
CA PHE A 55 15.22 -2.62 -13.38
C PHE A 55 14.10 -1.83 -12.70
N GLU A 56 13.03 -1.56 -13.44
CA GLU A 56 11.89 -0.82 -12.91
C GLU A 56 10.99 -1.67 -12.02
N VAL A 57 10.33 -1.02 -11.04
CA VAL A 57 9.34 -1.71 -10.20
C VAL A 57 8.12 -2.11 -11.04
N SER A 58 7.80 -3.40 -10.98
CA SER A 58 6.66 -4.05 -11.63
C SER A 58 5.99 -5.05 -10.69
N GLY A 59 4.97 -5.75 -11.13
CA GLY A 59 4.34 -6.84 -10.39
C GLY A 59 5.30 -7.99 -10.05
N GLN A 60 6.31 -8.23 -10.88
CA GLN A 60 7.29 -9.32 -10.72
C GLN A 60 8.57 -8.91 -10.01
N SER A 61 8.76 -7.61 -9.73
CA SER A 61 10.04 -7.08 -9.21
C SER A 61 10.55 -7.78 -7.97
N GLY A 62 9.67 -8.19 -7.07
CA GLY A 62 10.08 -8.90 -5.86
C GLY A 62 10.61 -10.30 -6.13
N TYR A 63 10.05 -11.00 -7.11
CA TYR A 63 10.52 -12.30 -7.55
C TYR A 63 11.87 -12.20 -8.27
N ILE A 64 11.97 -11.30 -9.23
CA ILE A 64 13.21 -11.05 -9.99
C ILE A 64 14.34 -10.63 -9.04
N HIS A 65 14.07 -9.68 -8.12
CA HIS A 65 15.04 -9.22 -7.14
C HIS A 65 15.60 -10.38 -6.30
N ASP A 66 14.71 -11.21 -5.73
CA ASP A 66 15.15 -12.32 -4.86
C ASP A 66 15.92 -13.39 -5.63
N SER A 67 15.50 -13.67 -6.87
CA SER A 67 16.13 -14.70 -7.72
C SER A 67 17.52 -14.29 -8.23
N LEU A 68 17.75 -12.98 -8.39
CA LEU A 68 19.02 -12.47 -8.94
C LEU A 68 19.97 -11.91 -7.87
N LEU A 69 19.55 -11.88 -6.58
CA LEU A 69 20.31 -11.25 -5.51
C LEU A 69 21.73 -11.78 -5.38
N ASN A 70 21.92 -13.09 -5.58
CA ASN A 70 23.22 -13.76 -5.49
C ASN A 70 24.02 -13.73 -6.81
N SER A 71 23.45 -13.25 -7.90
CA SER A 71 24.09 -13.20 -9.23
C SER A 71 24.82 -11.87 -9.49
N VAL A 72 24.65 -10.88 -8.61
CA VAL A 72 25.21 -9.54 -8.79
C VAL A 72 25.65 -8.92 -7.46
N HIS A 73 26.53 -7.94 -7.54
CA HIS A 73 27.01 -7.23 -6.34
C HIS A 73 25.91 -6.35 -5.70
N THR A 74 25.13 -5.65 -6.51
CA THR A 74 23.99 -4.85 -6.02
C THR A 74 22.81 -4.90 -7.00
N ILE A 75 21.58 -4.86 -6.45
CA ILE A 75 20.36 -4.64 -7.22
C ILE A 75 19.71 -3.33 -6.77
N THR A 76 19.40 -2.47 -7.71
CA THR A 76 18.67 -1.24 -7.48
C THR A 76 17.36 -1.26 -8.26
N VAL A 77 16.23 -1.31 -7.56
CA VAL A 77 14.91 -1.25 -8.21
C VAL A 77 14.52 0.22 -8.40
N GLY A 78 14.27 0.63 -9.64
CA GLY A 78 13.93 2.00 -10.03
C GLY A 78 12.46 2.33 -9.87
N ASN A 79 12.15 3.62 -9.62
CA ASN A 79 10.79 4.14 -9.54
C ASN A 79 10.39 4.82 -10.85
N PRO A 80 9.58 4.19 -11.73
CA PRO A 80 9.22 4.76 -13.02
C PRO A 80 8.48 6.10 -12.90
N ALA A 81 7.66 6.28 -11.87
CA ALA A 81 6.92 7.53 -11.66
C ALA A 81 7.83 8.75 -11.36
N LYS A 82 9.07 8.51 -10.89
CA LYS A 82 10.07 9.56 -10.68
C LYS A 82 11.07 9.68 -11.82
N MET A 83 11.01 8.78 -12.79
CA MET A 83 11.90 8.75 -13.96
C MET A 83 11.21 9.31 -15.21
N THR A 84 9.96 9.75 -15.13
CA THR A 84 9.15 10.22 -16.29
C THR A 84 9.81 11.34 -17.09
N TRP A 85 10.54 12.26 -16.43
CA TRP A 85 11.27 13.33 -17.09
C TRP A 85 12.44 12.82 -17.93
N ILE A 86 13.03 11.66 -17.57
CA ILE A 86 14.14 11.03 -18.29
C ILE A 86 13.62 10.33 -19.55
N TYR A 87 12.41 9.81 -19.51
CA TYR A 87 11.78 9.07 -20.60
C TYR A 87 11.04 9.96 -21.62
N ARG A 88 10.95 11.27 -21.39
CA ARG A 88 10.38 12.23 -22.33
C ARG A 88 11.31 12.45 -23.53
N THR A 89 11.44 11.46 -24.40
CA THR A 89 12.17 11.56 -25.67
C THR A 89 11.24 11.20 -26.80
N ALA A 90 11.46 11.81 -27.98
CA ALA A 90 10.65 11.57 -29.18
C ALA A 90 10.73 10.13 -29.69
N LYS A 91 11.80 9.40 -29.33
CA LYS A 91 11.97 7.97 -29.68
C LYS A 91 12.01 7.14 -28.41
N LYS A 92 11.02 6.26 -28.24
CA LYS A 92 10.95 5.29 -27.14
C LYS A 92 11.18 3.90 -27.71
N THR A 93 12.21 3.21 -27.24
CA THR A 93 12.49 1.78 -27.54
C THR A 93 13.03 1.11 -26.28
N ASP A 94 12.80 -0.18 -26.14
CA ASP A 94 13.26 -0.98 -25.01
C ASP A 94 14.79 -0.86 -24.82
N ARG A 95 15.57 -0.78 -25.92
CA ARG A 95 17.02 -0.55 -25.87
C ARG A 95 17.39 0.80 -25.25
N ILE A 96 16.66 1.86 -25.59
CA ILE A 96 16.88 3.20 -25.04
C ILE A 96 16.54 3.19 -23.54
N ASP A 97 15.45 2.53 -23.15
CA ASP A 97 15.01 2.50 -21.75
C ASP A 97 15.99 1.66 -20.90
N ALA A 98 16.43 0.48 -21.37
CA ALA A 98 17.48 -0.30 -20.71
C ALA A 98 18.80 0.49 -20.57
N ARG A 99 19.23 1.21 -21.62
CA ARG A 99 20.42 2.05 -21.58
C ARG A 99 20.31 3.17 -20.56
N LYS A 100 19.21 3.91 -20.56
CA LYS A 100 18.98 5.01 -19.61
C LYS A 100 19.07 4.52 -18.17
N GLN A 101 18.45 3.37 -17.89
CA GLN A 101 18.54 2.75 -16.58
C GLN A 101 19.99 2.42 -16.19
N ALA A 102 20.76 1.79 -17.09
CA ALA A 102 22.16 1.46 -16.84
C ALA A 102 23.03 2.70 -16.62
N VAL A 103 22.82 3.75 -17.41
CA VAL A 103 23.54 5.03 -17.27
C VAL A 103 23.19 5.70 -15.95
N LEU A 104 21.92 5.82 -15.59
CA LEU A 104 21.49 6.39 -14.31
C LEU A 104 22.05 5.62 -13.12
N LEU A 105 22.12 4.28 -13.23
CA LEU A 105 22.75 3.47 -12.20
C LEU A 105 24.24 3.79 -12.08
N SER A 106 24.93 3.99 -13.19
CA SER A 106 26.39 4.27 -13.22
C SER A 106 26.75 5.59 -12.56
N ILE A 107 25.87 6.58 -12.61
CA ILE A 107 26.03 7.89 -11.96
C ILE A 107 25.34 8.00 -10.59
N GLY A 108 24.69 6.92 -10.13
CA GLY A 108 24.04 6.87 -8.81
C GLY A 108 22.68 7.58 -8.71
N GLU A 109 22.10 8.02 -9.84
CA GLU A 109 20.90 8.87 -9.91
C GLU A 109 19.58 8.10 -10.10
N ILE A 110 19.59 6.78 -9.93
CA ILE A 110 18.35 5.98 -9.97
C ILE A 110 17.45 6.33 -8.76
N PRO A 111 16.21 6.80 -8.97
CA PRO A 111 15.24 6.99 -7.89
C PRO A 111 14.86 5.63 -7.29
N LYS A 112 15.51 5.23 -6.20
CA LYS A 112 15.38 3.88 -5.61
C LYS A 112 14.01 3.63 -5.00
N VAL A 113 13.47 2.42 -5.24
CA VAL A 113 12.33 1.86 -4.51
C VAL A 113 12.88 0.89 -3.45
N HIS A 114 12.41 1.02 -2.22
CA HIS A 114 12.73 0.04 -1.19
C HIS A 114 12.07 -1.31 -1.52
N MET A 115 12.87 -2.35 -1.64
CA MET A 115 12.40 -3.72 -1.83
C MET A 115 12.29 -4.41 -0.46
N PRO A 116 11.09 -4.64 0.07
CA PRO A 116 10.89 -5.34 1.33
C PRO A 116 11.28 -6.82 1.21
N LYS A 117 11.65 -7.43 2.34
CA LYS A 117 11.90 -8.87 2.41
C LYS A 117 10.67 -9.67 1.98
N LYS A 118 10.86 -10.89 1.48
CA LYS A 118 9.79 -11.76 0.94
C LYS A 118 8.60 -11.90 1.90
N HIS A 119 8.85 -12.17 3.20
CA HIS A 119 7.77 -12.31 4.18
C HIS A 119 6.96 -11.01 4.39
N VAL A 120 7.62 -9.85 4.34
CA VAL A 120 6.93 -8.55 4.44
C VAL A 120 6.06 -8.27 3.20
N ARG A 121 6.55 -8.64 2.01
CA ARG A 121 5.75 -8.53 0.77
C ARG A 121 4.51 -9.44 0.83
N GLN A 122 4.64 -10.68 1.33
CA GLN A 122 3.51 -11.60 1.54
C GLN A 122 2.54 -11.06 2.59
N TRP A 123 3.03 -10.46 3.66
CA TRP A 123 2.18 -9.79 4.66
C TRP A 123 1.36 -8.68 4.03
N ARG A 124 2.01 -7.77 3.27
CA ARG A 124 1.31 -6.70 2.51
C ARG A 124 0.26 -7.26 1.55
N ALA A 125 0.59 -8.31 0.81
CA ALA A 125 -0.34 -8.96 -0.12
C ALA A 125 -1.56 -9.52 0.61
N THR A 126 -1.38 -10.17 1.76
CA THR A 126 -2.48 -10.71 2.58
C THR A 126 -3.36 -9.60 3.16
N ILE A 127 -2.78 -8.48 3.63
CA ILE A 127 -3.54 -7.30 4.08
C ILE A 127 -4.39 -6.73 2.92
N GLN A 128 -3.80 -6.60 1.73
CA GLN A 128 -4.52 -6.12 0.54
C GLN A 128 -5.63 -7.07 0.13
N HIS A 129 -5.37 -8.37 0.15
CA HIS A 129 -6.38 -9.38 -0.17
C HIS A 129 -7.57 -9.33 0.81
N ARG A 130 -7.31 -9.26 2.13
CA ARG A 130 -8.37 -9.08 3.13
C ARG A 130 -9.21 -7.83 2.85
N ARG A 131 -8.57 -6.72 2.47
CA ARG A 131 -9.29 -5.49 2.10
C ARG A 131 -10.17 -5.67 0.87
N LYS A 132 -9.69 -6.41 -0.14
CA LYS A 132 -10.50 -6.75 -1.32
C LYS A 132 -11.72 -7.57 -0.95
N ILE A 133 -11.58 -8.56 -0.05
CA ILE A 133 -12.73 -9.35 0.45
C ILE A 133 -13.77 -8.44 1.12
N VAL A 134 -13.36 -7.49 1.97
CA VAL A 134 -14.26 -6.51 2.59
C VAL A 134 -15.01 -5.68 1.53
N SER A 135 -14.31 -5.26 0.48
CA SER A 135 -14.93 -4.55 -0.65
C SER A 135 -15.93 -5.43 -1.39
N SER A 136 -15.59 -6.70 -1.66
CA SER A 136 -16.49 -7.67 -2.31
C SER A 136 -17.76 -7.93 -1.49
N ILE A 137 -17.63 -8.07 -0.16
CA ILE A 137 -18.79 -8.15 0.75
C ILE A 137 -19.70 -6.94 0.58
N THR A 138 -19.15 -5.75 0.57
CA THR A 138 -19.92 -4.50 0.40
C THR A 138 -20.62 -4.45 -0.96
N GLN A 139 -19.93 -4.86 -2.02
CA GLN A 139 -20.49 -4.90 -3.37
C GLN A 139 -21.64 -5.91 -3.48
N VAL A 140 -21.49 -7.13 -2.94
CA VAL A 140 -22.55 -8.14 -2.93
C VAL A 140 -23.76 -7.64 -2.13
N LYS A 141 -23.53 -7.07 -0.94
CA LYS A 141 -24.60 -6.45 -0.14
C LYS A 141 -25.36 -5.37 -0.90
N ASN A 142 -24.68 -4.53 -1.65
CA ASN A 142 -25.32 -3.49 -2.46
C ASN A 142 -26.12 -4.09 -3.61
N ARG A 143 -25.58 -5.13 -4.29
CA ARG A 143 -26.30 -5.86 -5.37
C ARG A 143 -27.57 -6.53 -4.86
N ILE A 144 -27.52 -7.20 -3.69
CA ILE A 144 -28.72 -7.81 -3.08
C ILE A 144 -29.80 -6.74 -2.82
N ARG A 145 -29.43 -5.60 -2.24
CA ARG A 145 -30.40 -4.51 -2.02
C ARG A 145 -30.98 -3.97 -3.32
N ALA A 146 -30.18 -3.82 -4.35
CA ALA A 146 -30.63 -3.36 -5.66
C ALA A 146 -31.59 -4.38 -6.32
N LEU A 147 -31.25 -5.68 -6.25
CA LEU A 147 -32.12 -6.76 -6.76
C LEU A 147 -33.48 -6.76 -6.06
N LEU A 148 -33.50 -6.77 -4.73
CA LEU A 148 -34.76 -6.78 -3.97
C LEU A 148 -35.61 -5.55 -4.27
N LYS A 149 -34.98 -4.37 -4.39
CA LYS A 149 -35.66 -3.14 -4.75
C LYS A 149 -36.25 -3.20 -6.16
N SER A 150 -35.56 -3.79 -7.13
CA SER A 150 -36.04 -3.88 -8.52
C SER A 150 -37.29 -4.75 -8.68
N VAL A 151 -37.51 -5.69 -7.74
CA VAL A 151 -38.73 -6.54 -7.71
C VAL A 151 -39.73 -6.07 -6.64
N GLY A 152 -39.63 -4.81 -6.17
CA GLY A 152 -40.57 -4.22 -5.22
C GLY A 152 -40.49 -4.71 -3.79
N ILE A 153 -39.46 -5.51 -3.43
CA ILE A 153 -39.33 -6.10 -2.11
C ILE A 153 -38.52 -5.19 -1.19
N ASN A 154 -39.11 -4.74 -0.11
CA ASN A 154 -38.49 -3.97 0.95
C ASN A 154 -38.13 -4.87 2.14
N LYS A 155 -37.14 -4.43 2.93
CA LYS A 155 -36.80 -5.12 4.17
C LYS A 155 -38.00 -5.09 5.16
N PRO A 156 -38.12 -6.09 6.05
CA PRO A 156 -39.13 -6.09 7.10
C PRO A 156 -39.06 -4.82 7.96
N ALA A 157 -40.22 -4.19 8.22
CA ALA A 157 -40.29 -2.90 8.94
C ALA A 157 -39.71 -2.98 10.36
N VAL A 158 -39.80 -4.14 11.00
CA VAL A 158 -39.34 -4.40 12.38
C VAL A 158 -37.82 -4.25 12.54
N THR A 159 -37.04 -4.34 11.45
CA THR A 159 -35.58 -4.33 11.51
C THR A 159 -34.98 -2.99 11.07
N LYS A 160 -34.13 -2.39 11.93
CA LYS A 160 -33.42 -1.14 11.59
C LYS A 160 -32.38 -1.34 10.47
N ASN A 161 -31.66 -2.46 10.46
CA ASN A 161 -30.57 -2.75 9.54
C ASN A 161 -30.87 -3.94 8.62
N TRP A 162 -30.45 -3.86 7.36
CA TRP A 162 -30.58 -4.95 6.37
C TRP A 162 -29.81 -6.23 6.75
N TRP A 163 -28.70 -6.13 7.48
CA TRP A 163 -27.72 -7.20 7.68
C TRP A 163 -27.78 -7.79 9.08
N THR A 164 -28.99 -7.97 9.62
CA THR A 164 -29.24 -8.73 10.85
C THR A 164 -29.40 -10.20 10.53
N LYS A 165 -29.20 -11.08 11.52
CA LYS A 165 -29.42 -12.53 11.37
C LYS A 165 -30.87 -12.83 10.92
N ALA A 166 -31.85 -12.13 11.48
CA ALA A 166 -33.26 -12.26 11.10
C ALA A 166 -33.49 -11.93 9.62
N ASN A 167 -32.96 -10.82 9.13
CA ASN A 167 -33.10 -10.46 7.72
C ASN A 167 -32.30 -11.38 6.78
N HIS A 168 -31.19 -11.93 7.22
CA HIS A 168 -30.46 -12.93 6.46
C HIS A 168 -31.31 -14.20 6.28
N ASN A 169 -31.89 -14.71 7.36
CA ASN A 169 -32.78 -15.85 7.30
C ASN A 169 -34.04 -15.59 6.43
N TRP A 170 -34.59 -14.38 6.53
CA TRP A 170 -35.72 -13.97 5.67
C TRP A 170 -35.31 -13.94 4.18
N MET A 171 -34.11 -13.43 3.84
CA MET A 171 -33.63 -13.48 2.46
C MET A 171 -33.38 -14.90 1.96
N LEU A 172 -32.91 -15.81 2.82
CA LEU A 172 -32.77 -17.23 2.48
C LEU A 172 -34.15 -17.88 2.21
N GLN A 173 -35.19 -17.56 3.00
CA GLN A 173 -36.56 -18.04 2.76
C GLN A 173 -37.12 -17.48 1.43
N LEU A 174 -36.83 -16.24 1.08
CA LEU A 174 -37.20 -15.67 -0.23
C LEU A 174 -36.51 -16.40 -1.38
N ALA A 175 -35.21 -16.67 -1.24
CA ALA A 175 -34.43 -17.36 -2.25
C ALA A 175 -34.83 -18.85 -2.43
N ALA A 176 -35.37 -19.48 -1.37
CA ALA A 176 -35.80 -20.89 -1.40
C ALA A 176 -37.19 -21.10 -2.00
N ARG A 177 -37.92 -20.05 -2.38
CA ARG A 177 -39.25 -20.21 -3.00
C ARG A 177 -39.11 -20.83 -4.40
N PRO A 178 -40.09 -21.64 -4.84
CA PRO A 178 -40.05 -22.25 -6.17
C PRO A 178 -39.89 -21.21 -7.29
N THR A 179 -39.03 -21.52 -8.25
CA THR A 179 -38.82 -20.70 -9.43
C THR A 179 -39.48 -21.38 -10.62
N GLU A 180 -40.78 -21.11 -10.80
CA GLU A 180 -41.61 -21.76 -11.84
C GLU A 180 -41.59 -21.02 -13.18
N THR A 181 -41.23 -19.74 -13.15
CA THR A 181 -41.29 -18.87 -14.34
C THR A 181 -40.06 -17.97 -14.40
N ILE A 182 -39.80 -17.41 -15.59
CA ILE A 182 -38.72 -16.43 -15.77
C ILE A 182 -38.90 -15.19 -14.88
N GLN A 183 -40.13 -14.81 -14.54
CA GLN A 183 -40.44 -13.68 -13.66
C GLN A 183 -39.96 -13.93 -12.22
N SER A 184 -39.85 -15.21 -11.79
CA SER A 184 -39.33 -15.60 -10.48
C SER A 184 -37.82 -15.91 -10.46
N ALA A 185 -37.13 -15.83 -11.61
CA ALA A 185 -35.70 -16.15 -11.71
C ALA A 185 -34.76 -15.25 -10.86
N TRP A 186 -35.23 -14.08 -10.38
CA TRP A 186 -34.51 -13.26 -9.43
C TRP A 186 -34.19 -13.98 -8.10
N GLN A 187 -34.99 -15.00 -7.74
CA GLN A 187 -34.77 -15.80 -6.54
C GLN A 187 -33.50 -16.65 -6.66
N LEU A 188 -33.21 -17.22 -7.85
CA LEU A 188 -31.97 -17.92 -8.12
C LEU A 188 -30.76 -16.96 -8.01
N THR A 189 -30.91 -15.75 -8.59
CA THR A 189 -29.89 -14.71 -8.47
C THR A 189 -29.65 -14.29 -7.02
N LEU A 190 -30.72 -14.20 -6.22
CA LEU A 190 -30.62 -13.92 -4.78
C LEU A 190 -29.86 -15.02 -4.04
N ALA A 191 -30.20 -16.30 -4.32
CA ALA A 191 -29.51 -17.45 -3.74
C ALA A 191 -28.00 -17.42 -4.03
N ASP A 192 -27.61 -17.19 -5.29
CA ASP A 192 -26.21 -17.09 -5.68
C ASP A 192 -25.49 -15.96 -4.94
N MET A 193 -26.12 -14.78 -4.83
CA MET A 193 -25.54 -13.65 -4.10
C MET A 193 -25.40 -13.92 -2.60
N LEU A 194 -26.34 -14.63 -1.98
CA LEU A 194 -26.28 -15.02 -0.57
C LEU A 194 -25.13 -16.02 -0.34
N ASN A 195 -25.01 -17.03 -1.21
CA ASN A 195 -23.88 -17.98 -1.18
C ASN A 195 -22.52 -17.28 -1.33
N GLN A 196 -22.41 -16.32 -2.26
CA GLN A 196 -21.20 -15.50 -2.41
C GLN A 196 -20.92 -14.69 -1.14
N LEU A 197 -21.94 -14.12 -0.52
CA LEU A 197 -21.79 -13.34 0.72
C LEU A 197 -21.24 -14.20 1.85
N GLU A 198 -21.78 -15.39 2.06
CA GLU A 198 -21.34 -16.34 3.09
C GLU A 198 -19.89 -16.77 2.85
N LEU A 199 -19.55 -17.13 1.60
CA LEU A 199 -18.19 -17.49 1.23
C LEU A 199 -17.20 -16.37 1.55
N PHE A 200 -17.50 -15.12 1.16
CA PHE A 200 -16.63 -13.99 1.46
C PHE A 200 -16.52 -13.69 2.96
N GLN A 201 -17.59 -13.89 3.73
CA GLN A 201 -17.57 -13.73 5.19
C GLN A 201 -16.68 -14.80 5.85
N LEU A 202 -16.75 -16.05 5.39
CA LEU A 202 -15.88 -17.14 5.85
C LEU A 202 -14.40 -16.82 5.53
N GLN A 203 -14.11 -16.43 4.29
CA GLN A 203 -12.77 -16.05 3.87
C GLN A 203 -12.23 -14.86 4.70
N LEU A 204 -13.07 -13.85 4.96
CA LEU A 204 -12.70 -12.70 5.78
C LEU A 204 -12.32 -13.14 7.20
N LYS A 205 -13.12 -14.03 7.82
CA LYS A 205 -12.86 -14.58 9.16
C LYS A 205 -11.52 -15.32 9.20
N GLN A 206 -11.26 -16.20 8.22
CA GLN A 206 -10.04 -16.97 8.12
C GLN A 206 -8.79 -16.05 7.93
N ARG A 207 -8.87 -15.09 6.99
CA ARG A 207 -7.75 -14.16 6.73
C ARG A 207 -7.52 -13.21 7.90
N THR A 208 -8.57 -12.81 8.60
CA THR A 208 -8.44 -11.99 9.81
C THR A 208 -7.74 -12.77 10.92
N LYS A 209 -8.15 -14.01 11.19
CA LYS A 209 -7.49 -14.87 12.18
C LYS A 209 -6.02 -15.07 11.88
N TYR A 210 -5.67 -15.38 10.63
CA TYR A 210 -4.29 -15.54 10.18
C TYR A 210 -3.45 -14.27 10.41
N LEU A 211 -3.98 -13.11 10.02
CA LEU A 211 -3.28 -11.83 10.21
C LEU A 211 -3.14 -11.47 11.69
N ASP A 212 -4.13 -11.79 12.54
CA ASP A 212 -4.06 -11.56 13.98
C ASP A 212 -2.95 -12.42 14.62
N GLN A 213 -2.87 -13.69 14.25
CA GLN A 213 -1.80 -14.59 14.70
C GLN A 213 -0.42 -14.07 14.27
N TYR A 214 -0.27 -13.66 13.02
CA TYR A 214 1.00 -13.11 12.54
C TYR A 214 1.35 -11.78 13.24
N LEU A 215 0.37 -10.92 13.51
CA LEU A 215 0.58 -9.66 14.21
C LEU A 215 1.10 -9.88 15.63
N GLN A 216 0.63 -10.92 16.33
CA GLN A 216 1.09 -11.28 17.67
C GLN A 216 2.58 -11.66 17.71
N THR A 217 3.14 -12.15 16.60
CA THR A 217 4.58 -12.45 16.50
C THR A 217 5.43 -11.19 16.29
N GLN A 218 4.82 -10.01 16.13
CA GLN A 218 5.54 -8.76 15.89
C GLN A 218 5.71 -7.96 17.18
N PRO A 219 6.91 -7.85 17.76
CA PRO A 219 7.11 -7.17 19.07
C PRO A 219 6.62 -5.71 19.06
N ALA A 220 6.80 -5.02 17.94
CA ALA A 220 6.36 -3.65 17.78
C ALA A 220 4.82 -3.46 17.73
N ALA A 221 4.05 -4.55 17.61
CA ALA A 221 2.59 -4.46 17.54
C ALA A 221 2.00 -3.99 18.88
N ASN A 222 2.46 -4.59 19.99
CA ASN A 222 2.00 -4.21 21.33
C ASN A 222 2.33 -2.74 21.63
N LEU A 223 3.50 -2.28 21.18
CA LEU A 223 3.92 -0.89 21.32
C LEU A 223 2.90 0.07 20.67
N ILE A 224 2.59 -0.11 19.39
CA ILE A 224 1.66 0.77 18.65
C ILE A 224 0.24 0.68 19.21
N MET A 225 -0.21 -0.49 19.65
CA MET A 225 -1.56 -0.68 20.19
C MET A 225 -1.79 -0.02 21.54
N THR A 226 -0.76 0.49 22.22
CA THR A 226 -0.92 1.32 23.43
C THR A 226 -1.51 2.71 23.10
N ILE A 227 -1.47 3.14 21.83
CA ILE A 227 -2.11 4.40 21.42
C ILE A 227 -3.63 4.24 21.48
N PRO A 228 -4.35 5.04 22.29
CA PRO A 228 -5.80 4.92 22.45
C PRO A 228 -6.54 5.09 21.13
N GLY A 229 -7.24 4.04 20.66
CA GLY A 229 -8.02 4.08 19.40
C GLY A 229 -7.29 3.51 18.18
N ILE A 230 -6.05 3.10 18.31
CA ILE A 230 -5.37 2.27 17.31
C ILE A 230 -5.61 0.79 17.65
N GLY A 231 -6.09 0.06 16.64
CA GLY A 231 -6.36 -1.37 16.77
C GLY A 231 -5.51 -2.21 15.81
N PRO A 232 -5.66 -3.55 15.84
CA PRO A 232 -4.83 -4.49 15.08
C PRO A 232 -4.73 -4.15 13.58
N ARG A 233 -5.83 -3.72 12.97
CA ARG A 233 -5.88 -3.44 11.51
C ARG A 233 -4.99 -2.27 11.10
N THR A 234 -4.95 -1.22 11.92
CA THR A 234 -4.07 -0.06 11.68
C THR A 234 -2.62 -0.42 11.96
N THR A 235 -2.38 -1.14 13.07
CA THR A 235 -1.06 -1.58 13.50
C THR A 235 -0.39 -2.48 12.45
N GLU A 236 -1.10 -3.53 11.98
CA GLU A 236 -0.56 -4.45 10.96
C GLU A 236 -0.19 -3.71 9.67
N ALA A 237 -1.06 -2.79 9.21
CA ALA A 237 -0.80 -2.05 7.99
C ALA A 237 0.39 -1.09 8.16
N VAL A 238 0.46 -0.36 9.28
CA VAL A 238 1.58 0.54 9.54
C VAL A 238 2.90 -0.23 9.62
N LEU A 239 2.97 -1.33 10.37
CA LEU A 239 4.19 -2.14 10.51
C LEU A 239 4.62 -2.75 9.16
N ALA A 240 3.69 -3.40 8.45
CA ALA A 240 3.99 -4.03 7.17
C ALA A 240 4.55 -3.04 6.14
N TYR A 241 4.03 -1.81 6.09
CA TYR A 241 4.49 -0.81 5.13
C TYR A 241 5.68 0.02 5.64
N THR A 242 5.87 0.13 6.95
CA THR A 242 7.08 0.70 7.53
C THR A 242 8.27 -0.21 7.27
N ASP A 243 8.11 -1.53 7.47
CA ASP A 243 9.17 -2.55 7.38
C ASP A 243 10.30 -2.24 8.38
N ASP A 244 11.31 -1.48 7.97
CA ASP A 244 12.36 -0.97 8.85
C ASP A 244 12.20 0.53 9.09
N ILE A 245 12.06 0.95 10.35
CA ILE A 245 11.92 2.37 10.72
C ILE A 245 13.19 3.17 10.45
N LYS A 246 14.37 2.54 10.47
CA LYS A 246 15.68 3.20 10.24
C LYS A 246 15.80 3.79 8.84
N ARG A 247 15.02 3.31 7.85
CA ARG A 247 14.98 3.90 6.50
C ARG A 247 14.40 5.32 6.46
N PHE A 248 13.77 5.77 7.54
CA PHE A 248 13.17 7.10 7.64
C PHE A 248 13.94 7.98 8.63
N SER A 249 14.89 8.73 8.15
CA SER A 249 15.72 9.62 8.98
C SER A 249 14.96 10.75 9.67
N LYS A 250 13.83 11.22 9.07
CA LYS A 250 13.05 12.38 9.55
C LYS A 250 11.55 12.09 9.51
N ASN A 251 10.79 12.69 10.45
CA ASN A 251 9.32 12.61 10.49
C ASN A 251 8.66 13.03 9.16
N LYS A 252 9.20 14.09 8.52
CA LYS A 252 8.69 14.59 7.23
C LYS A 252 8.76 13.52 6.14
N ARG A 253 9.86 12.75 6.07
CA ARG A 253 10.03 11.65 5.11
C ARG A 253 9.05 10.50 5.38
N TYR A 254 8.83 10.16 6.65
CA TYR A 254 7.88 9.13 7.04
C TYR A 254 6.43 9.51 6.67
N CYS A 255 5.99 10.71 7.00
CA CYS A 255 4.67 11.21 6.61
C CYS A 255 4.50 11.32 5.07
N ALA A 256 5.55 11.73 4.35
CA ALA A 256 5.55 11.82 2.89
C ALA A 256 5.41 10.45 2.24
N TYR A 257 6.07 9.42 2.79
CA TYR A 257 5.96 8.04 2.31
C TYR A 257 4.50 7.53 2.34
N PHE A 258 3.73 7.93 3.34
CA PHE A 258 2.29 7.61 3.43
C PHE A 258 1.38 8.62 2.70
N GLY A 259 1.95 9.63 2.07
CA GLY A 259 1.22 10.59 1.24
C GLY A 259 0.31 11.54 2.03
N LEU A 260 0.65 11.81 3.30
CA LEU A 260 -0.08 12.73 4.18
C LEU A 260 0.55 14.13 4.24
N THR A 261 1.59 14.41 3.45
CA THR A 261 2.16 15.75 3.31
C THR A 261 1.44 16.53 2.21
N PRO A 262 1.18 17.82 2.39
CA PRO A 262 0.62 18.65 1.33
C PRO A 262 1.58 18.74 0.15
N ARG A 263 1.03 18.95 -1.04
CA ARG A 263 1.80 19.43 -2.18
C ARG A 263 2.19 20.87 -1.92
N LEU A 264 3.42 21.20 -2.25
CA LEU A 264 3.94 22.55 -2.14
C LEU A 264 4.20 23.05 -3.54
N ASP A 265 3.71 24.21 -3.85
CA ASP A 265 3.95 24.95 -5.08
C ASP A 265 4.54 26.30 -4.67
N GLU A 266 5.81 26.49 -4.97
CA GLU A 266 6.56 27.73 -4.65
C GLU A 266 7.09 28.31 -5.96
N SER A 267 6.69 29.53 -6.26
CA SER A 267 7.20 30.29 -7.40
C SER A 267 7.40 31.74 -6.98
N GLY A 268 8.64 32.20 -7.01
CA GLY A 268 9.02 33.55 -6.55
C GLY A 268 8.57 33.79 -5.09
N THR A 269 7.76 34.80 -4.87
CA THR A 269 7.21 35.15 -3.54
C THR A 269 5.96 34.36 -3.16
N THR A 270 5.39 33.57 -4.10
CA THR A 270 4.13 32.89 -3.87
C THR A 270 4.37 31.47 -3.34
N ARG A 271 3.78 31.16 -2.19
CA ARG A 271 3.80 29.81 -1.58
C ARG A 271 2.39 29.29 -1.43
N ARG A 272 2.03 28.26 -2.19
CA ARG A 272 0.71 27.62 -2.15
C ARG A 272 0.79 26.20 -1.58
N LEU A 273 0.02 25.93 -0.52
CA LEU A 273 -0.18 24.58 0.01
C LEU A 273 -1.42 23.96 -0.62
N GLY A 274 -1.20 22.93 -1.42
CA GLY A 274 -2.27 22.15 -2.04
C GLY A 274 -2.79 21.01 -1.15
N HIS A 275 -3.60 20.15 -1.75
CA HIS A 275 -4.05 18.91 -1.10
C HIS A 275 -2.88 17.98 -0.78
N ILE A 276 -3.12 17.00 0.10
CA ILE A 276 -2.12 15.95 0.39
C ILE A 276 -1.70 15.23 -0.90
N SER A 277 -0.44 14.81 -0.96
CA SER A 277 0.15 14.21 -2.15
C SER A 277 -0.51 12.90 -2.59
N LYS A 278 -1.15 12.17 -1.66
CA LYS A 278 -1.76 10.85 -1.84
C LYS A 278 -0.82 9.79 -2.42
N GLN A 279 0.49 10.04 -2.45
CA GLN A 279 1.49 9.07 -2.86
C GLN A 279 1.62 7.93 -1.84
N GLY A 280 2.21 6.81 -2.28
CA GLY A 280 2.44 5.65 -1.41
C GLY A 280 1.16 4.87 -1.02
N PRO A 281 1.22 4.03 0.02
CA PRO A 281 0.21 3.00 0.31
C PRO A 281 -1.12 3.60 0.78
N SER A 282 -2.14 3.53 -0.08
CA SER A 282 -3.48 4.07 0.21
C SER A 282 -4.16 3.36 1.40
N VAL A 283 -3.86 2.09 1.63
CA VAL A 283 -4.44 1.32 2.74
C VAL A 283 -4.01 1.88 4.09
N VAL A 284 -2.74 2.22 4.27
CA VAL A 284 -2.25 2.81 5.52
C VAL A 284 -2.82 4.20 5.71
N ARG A 285 -2.82 5.02 4.66
CA ARG A 285 -3.38 6.37 4.70
C ARG A 285 -4.85 6.37 5.14
N TRP A 286 -5.66 5.46 4.58
CA TRP A 286 -7.06 5.31 4.99
C TRP A 286 -7.17 4.87 6.45
N LEU A 287 -6.47 3.80 6.86
CA LEU A 287 -6.56 3.26 8.22
C LEU A 287 -6.08 4.25 9.27
N ILE A 288 -5.02 5.02 9.02
CA ILE A 288 -4.52 6.00 9.98
C ILE A 288 -5.46 7.21 10.13
N VAL A 289 -6.18 7.59 9.06
CA VAL A 289 -7.22 8.63 9.13
C VAL A 289 -8.43 8.13 9.91
N GLU A 290 -8.85 6.88 9.70
CA GLU A 290 -9.92 6.25 10.51
C GLU A 290 -9.52 6.10 11.98
N ALA A 291 -8.25 5.77 12.24
CA ALA A 291 -7.72 5.75 13.59
C ALA A 291 -7.71 7.15 14.21
N ALA A 292 -7.34 8.18 13.46
CA ALA A 292 -7.33 9.57 13.94
C ALA A 292 -8.69 10.03 14.48
N TRP A 293 -9.81 9.67 13.83
CA TRP A 293 -11.16 9.94 14.34
C TRP A 293 -11.46 9.29 15.68
N ARG A 294 -10.91 8.10 15.92
CA ARG A 294 -11.07 7.38 17.19
C ARG A 294 -10.16 7.94 18.27
N VAL A 295 -8.93 8.26 17.91
CA VAL A 295 -7.93 8.83 18.80
C VAL A 295 -8.35 10.21 19.34
N VAL A 296 -8.88 11.09 18.48
CA VAL A 296 -9.42 12.40 18.90
C VAL A 296 -10.50 12.27 19.99
N LYS A 297 -11.26 11.15 19.99
CA LYS A 297 -12.27 10.89 21.04
C LYS A 297 -11.69 10.33 22.33
N LYS A 298 -10.46 9.80 22.32
CA LYS A 298 -9.86 9.03 23.43
C LYS A 298 -8.63 9.70 24.06
N SER A 299 -7.92 10.56 23.31
CA SER A 299 -6.72 11.26 23.76
C SER A 299 -7.04 12.76 23.91
N PRO A 300 -7.02 13.30 25.14
CA PRO A 300 -7.24 14.73 25.40
C PRO A 300 -6.27 15.63 24.63
N SER A 301 -4.97 15.29 24.59
CA SER A 301 -3.95 16.08 23.90
C SER A 301 -4.18 16.15 22.40
N LEU A 302 -4.55 15.01 21.77
CA LEU A 302 -4.82 14.99 20.33
C LEU A 302 -6.18 15.59 19.99
N LYS A 303 -7.14 15.60 20.92
CA LYS A 303 -8.39 16.35 20.81
C LYS A 303 -8.11 17.86 20.79
N LEU A 304 -7.34 18.38 21.75
CA LEU A 304 -6.94 19.79 21.78
C LEU A 304 -6.16 20.19 20.51
N PHE A 305 -5.25 19.34 20.04
CA PHE A 305 -4.56 19.58 18.77
C PHE A 305 -5.52 19.65 17.58
N PHE A 306 -6.50 18.76 17.50
CA PHE A 306 -7.55 18.78 16.48
C PHE A 306 -8.37 20.07 16.53
N GLU A 307 -8.84 20.47 17.70
CA GLU A 307 -9.65 21.68 17.92
C GLU A 307 -8.87 22.95 17.56
N ARG A 308 -7.60 23.02 17.95
CA ARG A 308 -6.70 24.12 17.57
C ARG A 308 -6.55 24.26 16.05
N VAL A 309 -6.30 23.14 15.34
CA VAL A 309 -6.17 23.17 13.88
C VAL A 309 -7.50 23.50 13.20
N MET A 310 -8.61 23.06 13.77
CA MET A 310 -9.95 23.36 13.29
C MET A 310 -10.30 24.84 13.48
N ALA A 311 -9.75 25.50 14.52
CA ALA A 311 -9.95 26.91 14.83
C ALA A 311 -11.44 27.35 14.83
N GLY A 312 -12.33 26.50 15.38
CA GLY A 312 -13.78 26.74 15.42
C GLY A 312 -14.50 26.59 14.07
N GLN A 313 -13.79 26.42 12.96
CA GLN A 313 -14.34 26.40 11.61
C GLN A 313 -14.70 24.99 11.15
N LYS A 314 -15.99 24.69 10.95
CA LYS A 314 -16.48 23.36 10.51
C LYS A 314 -15.93 22.91 9.18
N ASN A 315 -15.67 23.81 8.22
CA ASN A 315 -15.08 23.52 6.91
C ASN A 315 -13.62 23.02 7.02
N ARG A 316 -12.88 23.35 8.09
CA ARG A 316 -11.52 22.90 8.35
C ARG A 316 -11.43 21.51 9.00
N LYS A 317 -12.56 20.88 9.33
CA LYS A 317 -12.60 19.56 10.00
C LYS A 317 -11.78 18.48 9.29
N LYS A 318 -11.83 18.42 7.94
CA LYS A 318 -11.02 17.47 7.14
C LYS A 318 -9.53 17.79 7.20
N ILE A 319 -9.15 19.05 7.25
CA ILE A 319 -7.76 19.50 7.39
C ILE A 319 -7.24 19.09 8.78
N ALA A 320 -8.00 19.37 9.82
CA ALA A 320 -7.65 19.05 11.20
C ALA A 320 -7.44 17.55 11.42
N ILE A 321 -8.31 16.69 10.88
CA ILE A 321 -8.14 15.24 11.04
C ILE A 321 -6.93 14.70 10.28
N ILE A 322 -6.60 15.26 9.13
CA ILE A 322 -5.36 14.91 8.40
C ILE A 322 -4.12 15.36 9.19
N ALA A 323 -4.18 16.52 9.87
CA ALA A 323 -3.09 16.96 10.74
C ALA A 323 -2.91 15.99 11.93
N VAL A 324 -4.00 15.51 12.56
CA VAL A 324 -3.93 14.46 13.59
C VAL A 324 -3.36 13.16 13.03
N ALA A 325 -3.79 12.73 11.86
CA ALA A 325 -3.25 11.51 11.21
C ALA A 325 -1.72 11.62 10.96
N ARG A 326 -1.24 12.80 10.57
CA ARG A 326 0.20 13.08 10.45
C ARG A 326 0.90 13.05 11.81
N LYS A 327 0.30 13.65 12.83
CA LYS A 327 0.84 13.64 14.20
C LYS A 327 0.93 12.20 14.72
N LEU A 328 -0.09 11.36 14.48
CA LEU A 328 -0.06 9.94 14.83
C LEU A 328 1.12 9.21 14.17
N LEU A 329 1.38 9.44 12.90
CA LEU A 329 2.56 8.84 12.24
C LEU A 329 3.86 9.30 12.89
N THR A 330 3.99 10.58 13.29
CA THR A 330 5.20 11.05 13.98
C THR A 330 5.37 10.40 15.36
N ILE A 331 4.27 10.20 16.10
CA ILE A 331 4.26 9.50 17.37
C ILE A 331 4.69 8.04 17.17
N ILE A 332 4.05 7.33 16.23
CA ILE A 332 4.38 5.94 15.90
C ILE A 332 5.85 5.81 15.50
N ARG A 333 6.38 6.74 14.69
CA ARG A 333 7.79 6.72 14.32
C ARG A 333 8.70 6.89 15.56
N ALA A 334 8.39 7.81 16.46
CA ALA A 334 9.14 8.00 17.70
C ALA A 334 9.13 6.73 18.53
N MET A 335 7.95 6.16 18.80
CA MET A 335 7.79 4.91 19.56
C MET A 335 8.58 3.74 18.95
N LEU A 336 8.52 3.57 17.62
CA LEU A 336 9.29 2.53 16.90
C LEU A 336 10.81 2.76 16.94
N THR A 337 11.25 4.00 17.15
CA THR A 337 12.68 4.36 17.23
C THR A 337 13.21 4.21 18.63
N THR A 338 12.43 4.62 19.66
CA THR A 338 12.86 4.61 21.07
C THR A 338 12.50 3.29 21.79
N GLY A 339 11.48 2.57 21.33
CA GLY A 339 10.92 1.42 22.02
C GLY A 339 9.96 1.81 23.17
N GLU A 340 9.68 3.09 23.36
CA GLU A 340 8.83 3.59 24.45
C GLU A 340 7.35 3.45 24.15
N LEU A 341 6.53 3.19 25.18
CA LEU A 341 5.08 3.14 25.09
C LEU A 341 4.49 4.53 24.84
N PHE A 342 3.25 4.56 24.37
CA PHE A 342 2.52 5.82 24.22
C PHE A 342 2.39 6.55 25.59
N ASN A 343 2.80 7.81 25.60
CA ASN A 343 2.71 8.66 26.78
C ASN A 343 1.95 9.95 26.45
N GLU A 344 0.74 10.07 27.02
CA GLU A 344 -0.14 11.24 26.84
C GLU A 344 0.48 12.54 27.32
N GLN A 345 1.24 12.52 28.44
CA GLN A 345 1.86 13.72 29.01
C GLN A 345 2.97 14.29 28.11
N LEU A 346 3.77 13.41 27.46
CA LEU A 346 4.77 13.86 26.50
C LEU A 346 4.11 14.50 25.27
N ILE A 347 3.01 13.90 24.80
CA ILE A 347 2.27 14.45 23.65
C ILE A 347 1.72 15.84 23.99
N SER A 348 1.19 16.03 25.18
CA SER A 348 0.70 17.30 25.69
C SER A 348 1.77 18.39 25.58
N LYS A 349 2.98 18.17 26.12
CA LYS A 349 4.09 19.14 26.03
C LYS A 349 4.37 19.56 24.58
N TYR A 350 4.47 18.60 23.65
CA TYR A 350 4.73 18.89 22.23
C TYR A 350 3.54 19.53 21.49
N CYS A 351 2.32 19.39 21.97
CA CYS A 351 1.16 20.05 21.38
C CYS A 351 1.00 21.50 21.80
N TYR A 352 1.55 21.90 22.95
CA TYR A 352 1.49 23.29 23.44
C TYR A 352 2.63 24.18 22.92
N GLN A 353 3.75 23.61 22.47
CA GLN A 353 4.95 24.35 22.06
C GLN A 353 5.00 24.70 20.56
N GLN A 354 4.01 24.36 19.76
CA GLN A 354 3.87 24.67 18.33
C GLN A 354 2.51 25.37 18.06
#